data_5960c15966dddd538d0030d052df144c
#
_entry.id   5960c15966dddd538d0030d052df144c
#
_cell.length_a   1.000
_cell.length_b   1.000
_cell.length_c   1.000
_cell.angle_alpha   90.00
_cell.angle_beta   90.00
_cell.angle_gamma   90.00
#
_symmetry.space_group_name_H-M   'P 1'
#
loop_
_entity.id
_entity.type
_entity.pdbx_description
1 polymer ?
#
loop_
_entity_poly.entity_id
_entity_poly.type
_entity_poly.pdbx_seq_one_letter_code
_entity_poly.pdbx_strand_id
1 'polypeptide(L)'
;MNLILFIAAIIISFIVVRIGAIAFELTGLEGSLAKFQALSCFTGTGFTTKESELVAGNIQRRKIASTLMILGHAGLVTLIATFANSLRPATIMPKFTIPLLRAIIPSSLLPWINLAIITFAIYAIYKIFTHVKFATRLTDFLKAHMVKKEVVKHVSFEELLIATGGYGASSIEISKDSPVLNKVIFESKLKEHDITVLVVERDGQTIPNPSSHTKILLGDKLICFGKLKNIRNRLCVIPK
;
A
#
# COMPACT_ATOMS: atom_id res chain seq x y z
N MET A 1 7.16 28.91 -15.02
CA MET A 1 7.23 27.48 -15.35
C MET A 1 7.69 26.64 -14.14
N ASN A 2 8.69 27.08 -13.38
CA ASN A 2 9.26 26.28 -12.29
C ASN A 2 8.32 26.10 -11.08
N LEU A 3 7.49 27.10 -10.74
CA LEU A 3 6.50 26.98 -9.65
C LEU A 3 5.43 25.92 -9.98
N ILE A 4 4.98 25.89 -11.22
CA ILE A 4 3.98 24.90 -11.68
C ILE A 4 4.59 23.48 -11.59
N LEU A 5 5.84 23.31 -11.98
CA LEU A 5 6.55 22.04 -11.87
C LEU A 5 6.71 21.59 -10.42
N PHE A 6 6.99 22.53 -9.50
CA PHE A 6 7.08 22.23 -8.08
C PHE A 6 5.72 21.78 -7.51
N ILE A 7 4.64 22.51 -7.81
CA ILE A 7 3.29 22.13 -7.37
C ILE A 7 2.89 20.77 -7.96
N ALA A 8 3.18 20.52 -9.23
CA ALA A 8 2.92 19.25 -9.89
C ALA A 8 3.70 18.11 -9.22
N ALA A 9 4.97 18.31 -8.87
CA ALA A 9 5.78 17.31 -8.17
C ALA A 9 5.18 16.95 -6.79
N ILE A 10 4.69 17.96 -6.03
CA ILE A 10 4.01 17.70 -4.76
C ILE A 10 2.73 16.88 -4.98
N ILE A 11 1.90 17.24 -5.93
CA ILE A 11 0.65 16.52 -6.23
C ILE A 11 0.95 15.07 -6.62
N ILE A 12 1.92 14.86 -7.50
CA ILE A 12 2.34 13.52 -7.93
C ILE A 12 2.84 12.70 -6.73
N SER A 13 3.65 13.30 -5.85
CA SER A 13 4.14 12.63 -4.64
C SER A 13 3.00 12.17 -3.74
N PHE A 14 1.99 13.00 -3.51
CA PHE A 14 0.80 12.62 -2.75
C PHE A 14 0.02 11.47 -3.41
N ILE A 15 -0.14 11.52 -4.73
CA ILE A 15 -0.83 10.45 -5.49
C ILE A 15 -0.06 9.14 -5.37
N VAL A 16 1.27 9.16 -5.52
CA VAL A 16 2.12 7.96 -5.41
C VAL A 16 2.02 7.33 -4.02
N VAL A 17 2.11 8.13 -2.95
CA VAL A 17 1.92 7.64 -1.58
C VAL A 17 0.53 7.04 -1.39
N ARG A 18 -0.50 7.66 -1.96
CA ARG A 18 -1.87 7.15 -1.87
C ARG A 18 -2.06 5.83 -2.60
N ILE A 19 -1.49 5.69 -3.79
CA ILE A 19 -1.48 4.43 -4.55
C ILE A 19 -0.75 3.35 -3.76
N GLY A 20 0.40 3.67 -3.17
CA GLY A 20 1.16 2.76 -2.32
C GLY A 20 0.37 2.29 -1.10
N ALA A 21 -0.34 3.20 -0.42
CA ALA A 21 -1.20 2.86 0.71
C ALA A 21 -2.31 1.88 0.31
N ILE A 22 -2.99 2.14 -0.82
CA ILE A 22 -4.03 1.24 -1.35
C ILE A 22 -3.42 -0.12 -1.73
N ALA A 23 -2.25 -0.12 -2.35
CA ALA A 23 -1.57 -1.37 -2.69
C ALA A 23 -1.24 -2.20 -1.43
N PHE A 24 -0.80 -1.57 -0.34
CA PHE A 24 -0.61 -2.23 0.94
C PHE A 24 -1.93 -2.72 1.56
N GLU A 25 -3.00 -1.93 1.52
CA GLU A 25 -4.34 -2.36 1.98
C GLU A 25 -4.81 -3.62 1.23
N LEU A 26 -4.60 -3.69 -0.09
CA LEU A 26 -4.96 -4.86 -0.91
C LEU A 26 -4.13 -6.11 -0.58
N THR A 27 -2.98 -5.96 0.09
CA THR A 27 -2.22 -7.11 0.63
C THR A 27 -2.67 -7.56 2.02
N GLY A 28 -3.76 -6.99 2.56
CA GLY A 28 -4.31 -7.34 3.87
C GLY A 28 -3.78 -6.51 5.04
N LEU A 29 -3.07 -5.39 4.80
CA LEU A 29 -2.72 -4.45 5.88
C LEU A 29 -3.91 -3.56 6.24
N GLU A 30 -4.08 -3.30 7.54
CA GLU A 30 -5.06 -2.33 8.03
C GLU A 30 -4.80 -0.94 7.42
N GLY A 31 -5.87 -0.21 7.08
CA GLY A 31 -5.77 1.04 6.34
C GLY A 31 -4.95 2.15 7.02
N SER A 32 -4.93 2.21 8.35
CA SER A 32 -4.08 3.15 9.10
C SER A 32 -2.60 2.80 8.96
N LEU A 33 -2.28 1.52 9.13
CA LEU A 33 -0.94 0.98 9.01
C LEU A 33 -0.43 1.04 7.56
N ALA A 34 -1.28 0.71 6.59
CA ALA A 34 -0.96 0.78 5.17
C ALA A 34 -0.54 2.21 4.73
N LYS A 35 -1.25 3.24 5.21
CA LYS A 35 -0.90 4.65 4.96
C LYS A 35 0.44 5.02 5.58
N PHE A 36 0.67 4.62 6.83
CA PHE A 36 1.92 4.88 7.52
C PHE A 36 3.09 4.20 6.82
N GLN A 37 2.94 2.93 6.44
CA GLN A 37 3.96 2.16 5.72
C GLN A 37 4.29 2.78 4.35
N ALA A 38 3.27 3.20 3.59
CA ALA A 38 3.48 3.84 2.30
C ALA A 38 4.23 5.16 2.43
N LEU A 39 3.86 5.98 3.42
CA LEU A 39 4.53 7.25 3.69
C LEU A 39 5.98 7.01 4.12
N SER A 40 6.22 6.07 5.04
CA SER A 40 7.56 5.73 5.54
C SER A 40 8.48 5.23 4.43
N CYS A 41 7.98 4.36 3.53
CA CYS A 41 8.72 3.93 2.34
C CYS A 41 9.07 5.10 1.43
N PHE A 42 8.10 5.98 1.15
CA PHE A 42 8.29 7.08 0.21
C PHE A 42 9.24 8.15 0.76
N THR A 43 9.16 8.45 2.06
CA THR A 43 10.04 9.48 2.69
C THR A 43 11.40 8.93 3.10
N GLY A 44 11.58 7.60 3.14
CA GLY A 44 12.81 6.96 3.59
C GLY A 44 13.06 7.08 5.10
N THR A 45 12.00 7.34 5.90
CA THR A 45 12.13 7.49 7.37
C THR A 45 12.44 6.19 8.09
N GLY A 46 12.12 5.03 7.48
CA GLY A 46 12.37 3.71 8.05
C GLY A 46 11.22 3.19 8.91
N PHE A 47 11.34 1.93 9.32
CA PHE A 47 10.35 1.20 10.10
C PHE A 47 10.92 0.73 11.44
N THR A 48 10.04 0.52 12.41
CA THR A 48 10.38 -0.25 13.61
C THR A 48 10.52 -1.74 13.27
N THR A 49 11.15 -2.53 14.14
CA THR A 49 11.40 -3.95 13.89
C THR A 49 10.14 -4.72 13.53
N LYS A 50 9.05 -4.56 14.28
CA LYS A 50 7.77 -5.23 14.00
C LYS A 50 7.15 -4.80 12.67
N GLU A 51 7.23 -3.53 12.35
CA GLU A 51 6.69 -2.98 11.11
C GLU A 51 7.52 -3.43 9.89
N SER A 52 8.84 -3.50 10.04
CA SER A 52 9.71 -4.01 8.98
C SER A 52 9.45 -5.48 8.67
N GLU A 53 9.16 -6.31 9.67
CA GLU A 53 8.78 -7.71 9.48
C GLU A 53 7.48 -7.87 8.69
N LEU A 54 6.47 -7.03 8.98
CA LEU A 54 5.19 -7.02 8.25
C LEU A 54 5.36 -6.73 6.76
N VAL A 55 6.34 -5.90 6.40
CA VAL A 55 6.64 -5.57 5.00
C VAL A 55 7.59 -6.61 4.39
N ALA A 56 8.66 -6.96 5.12
CA ALA A 56 9.71 -7.85 4.63
C ALA A 56 9.26 -9.32 4.53
N GLY A 57 8.33 -9.76 5.39
CA GLY A 57 7.79 -11.12 5.39
C GLY A 57 6.92 -11.45 4.17
N ASN A 58 6.40 -10.46 3.44
CA ASN A 58 5.53 -10.69 2.29
C ASN A 58 6.17 -10.20 0.99
N ILE A 59 6.27 -11.06 -0.02
CA ILE A 59 6.92 -10.77 -1.31
C ILE A 59 6.26 -9.59 -2.04
N GLN A 60 4.93 -9.48 -1.98
CA GLN A 60 4.20 -8.39 -2.65
C GLN A 60 4.46 -7.07 -1.93
N ARG A 61 4.40 -7.06 -0.58
CA ARG A 61 4.69 -5.87 0.23
C ARG A 61 6.12 -5.39 0.01
N ARG A 62 7.10 -6.30 -0.10
CA ARG A 62 8.50 -5.93 -0.44
C ARG A 62 8.60 -5.23 -1.79
N LYS A 63 7.90 -5.72 -2.83
CA LYS A 63 7.88 -5.09 -4.15
C LYS A 63 7.27 -3.69 -4.10
N ILE A 64 6.14 -3.52 -3.41
CA ILE A 64 5.49 -2.22 -3.22
C ILE A 64 6.44 -1.27 -2.48
N ALA A 65 7.04 -1.71 -1.37
CA ALA A 65 7.97 -0.92 -0.58
C ALA A 65 9.19 -0.47 -1.41
N SER A 66 9.85 -1.39 -2.13
CA SER A 66 11.00 -1.07 -2.97
C SER A 66 10.66 -0.06 -4.06
N THR A 67 9.50 -0.20 -4.70
CA THR A 67 9.03 0.76 -5.71
C THR A 67 8.80 2.14 -5.10
N LEU A 68 8.14 2.21 -3.93
CA LEU A 68 7.91 3.47 -3.23
C LEU A 68 9.21 4.14 -2.77
N MET A 69 10.20 3.38 -2.31
CA MET A 69 11.52 3.89 -1.92
C MET A 69 12.24 4.52 -3.11
N ILE A 70 12.26 3.86 -4.27
CA ILE A 70 12.88 4.40 -5.49
C ILE A 70 12.17 5.68 -5.93
N LEU A 71 10.83 5.65 -6.01
CA LEU A 71 10.03 6.82 -6.40
C LEU A 71 10.16 7.96 -5.39
N GLY A 72 10.27 7.64 -4.10
CA GLY A 72 10.44 8.61 -3.03
C GLY A 72 11.77 9.36 -3.13
N HIS A 73 12.88 8.66 -3.34
CA HIS A 73 14.19 9.30 -3.52
C HIS A 73 14.21 10.18 -4.78
N ALA A 74 13.70 9.70 -5.91
CA ALA A 74 13.59 10.48 -7.13
C ALA A 74 12.68 11.71 -6.94
N GLY A 75 11.55 11.53 -6.24
CA GLY A 75 10.61 12.59 -5.90
C GLY A 75 11.23 13.66 -5.01
N LEU A 76 11.98 13.26 -3.97
CA LEU A 76 12.67 14.20 -3.07
C LEU A 76 13.68 15.07 -3.81
N VAL A 77 14.53 14.46 -4.65
CA VAL A 77 15.51 15.18 -5.46
C VAL A 77 14.81 16.17 -6.40
N THR A 78 13.71 15.75 -7.05
CA THR A 78 12.91 16.61 -7.92
C THR A 78 12.28 17.76 -7.15
N LEU A 79 11.75 17.52 -5.95
CA LEU A 79 11.16 18.57 -5.09
C LEU A 79 12.22 19.59 -4.67
N ILE A 80 13.40 19.16 -4.24
CA ILE A 80 14.50 20.06 -3.86
C ILE A 80 14.93 20.91 -5.05
N ALA A 81 15.16 20.30 -6.20
CA ALA A 81 15.61 20.98 -7.42
C ALA A 81 14.57 22.01 -7.92
N THR A 82 13.29 21.62 -7.95
CA THR A 82 12.21 22.51 -8.40
C THR A 82 11.92 23.62 -7.39
N PHE A 83 12.03 23.35 -6.09
CA PHE A 83 11.93 24.35 -5.03
C PHE A 83 13.04 25.41 -5.16
N ALA A 84 14.29 24.98 -5.23
CA ALA A 84 15.43 25.89 -5.39
C ALA A 84 15.30 26.76 -6.64
N ASN A 85 14.82 26.20 -7.76
CA ASN A 85 14.54 26.95 -8.96
C ASN A 85 13.34 27.90 -8.83
N SER A 86 12.36 27.58 -8.01
CA SER A 86 11.18 28.44 -7.81
C SER A 86 11.49 29.71 -7.02
N LEU A 87 12.56 29.70 -6.23
CA LEU A 87 13.01 30.88 -5.46
C LEU A 87 13.83 31.85 -6.30
N ARG A 88 14.27 31.49 -7.50
CA ARG A 88 15.04 32.40 -8.38
C ARG A 88 14.15 33.52 -8.92
N PRO A 89 14.54 34.80 -8.81
CA PRO A 89 13.70 35.94 -9.16
C PRO A 89 13.22 35.97 -10.62
N ALA A 90 13.98 35.32 -11.52
CA ALA A 90 13.71 35.39 -12.97
C ALA A 90 12.57 34.48 -13.48
N THR A 91 11.95 33.65 -12.61
CA THR A 91 11.16 32.49 -13.08
C THR A 91 9.65 32.59 -12.91
N ILE A 92 9.09 33.62 -12.30
CA ILE A 92 7.66 33.65 -11.97
C ILE A 92 6.80 34.28 -13.04
N MET A 93 7.32 35.23 -13.79
CA MET A 93 6.51 35.83 -14.83
C MET A 93 6.98 35.42 -16.22
N PRO A 94 6.36 34.37 -16.85
CA PRO A 94 6.37 34.32 -18.29
C PRO A 94 5.62 35.56 -18.77
N LYS A 95 6.29 36.54 -19.34
CA LYS A 95 5.79 37.59 -20.23
C LYS A 95 4.31 38.10 -20.13
N PHE A 96 3.59 37.76 -19.06
CA PHE A 96 2.34 38.41 -18.71
C PHE A 96 2.71 39.75 -18.03
N THR A 97 3.17 40.66 -18.83
CA THR A 97 3.43 42.05 -18.44
C THR A 97 2.11 42.76 -18.28
N ILE A 98 1.54 42.68 -17.09
CA ILE A 98 0.65 43.77 -16.66
C ILE A 98 1.59 44.89 -16.23
N PRO A 99 1.77 45.96 -17.03
CA PRO A 99 2.78 46.99 -16.78
C PRO A 99 2.55 47.71 -15.44
N LEU A 100 1.32 47.71 -14.95
CA LEU A 100 0.90 48.31 -13.68
C LEU A 100 1.47 47.60 -12.45
N LEU A 101 1.62 46.26 -12.47
CA LEU A 101 2.14 45.51 -11.31
C LEU A 101 3.66 45.64 -11.15
N ARG A 102 4.38 45.87 -12.24
CA ARG A 102 5.84 45.98 -12.21
C ARG A 102 6.30 47.32 -11.56
N ALA A 103 5.45 48.32 -11.54
CA ALA A 103 5.73 49.61 -10.91
C ALA A 103 5.54 49.60 -9.38
N ILE A 104 4.84 48.61 -8.84
CA ILE A 104 4.41 48.56 -7.43
C ILE A 104 5.25 47.55 -6.60
N ILE A 105 5.83 46.50 -7.21
CA ILE A 105 6.53 45.48 -6.47
C ILE A 105 8.04 45.53 -6.72
N PRO A 106 8.84 45.93 -5.71
CA PRO A 106 10.30 45.90 -5.82
C PRO A 106 10.78 44.46 -6.04
N SER A 107 11.79 44.31 -6.88
CA SER A 107 12.37 43.00 -7.22
C SER A 107 12.84 42.16 -6.02
N SER A 108 13.15 42.81 -4.91
CA SER A 108 13.52 42.19 -3.64
C SER A 108 12.36 41.46 -2.94
N LEU A 109 11.10 41.82 -3.24
CA LEU A 109 9.93 41.15 -2.65
C LEU A 109 9.46 39.91 -3.45
N LEU A 110 9.90 39.73 -4.69
CA LEU A 110 9.51 38.59 -5.54
C LEU A 110 9.79 37.23 -4.90
N PRO A 111 10.95 36.93 -4.27
CA PRO A 111 11.18 35.67 -3.60
C PRO A 111 10.20 35.42 -2.45
N TRP A 112 9.82 36.44 -1.70
CA TRP A 112 8.88 36.34 -0.58
C TRP A 112 7.45 36.07 -1.05
N ILE A 113 7.05 36.67 -2.15
CA ILE A 113 5.74 36.39 -2.79
C ILE A 113 5.70 34.95 -3.26
N ASN A 114 6.78 34.45 -3.87
CA ASN A 114 6.88 33.05 -4.29
C ASN A 114 6.76 32.12 -3.11
N LEU A 115 7.46 32.40 -2.03
CA LEU A 115 7.42 31.61 -0.81
C LEU A 115 5.98 31.59 -0.24
N ALA A 116 5.29 32.71 -0.23
CA ALA A 116 3.89 32.79 0.21
C ALA A 116 2.96 31.94 -0.67
N ILE A 117 3.12 32.01 -2.00
CA ILE A 117 2.34 31.20 -2.95
C ILE A 117 2.63 29.70 -2.75
N ILE A 118 3.89 29.31 -2.57
CA ILE A 118 4.29 27.95 -2.30
C ILE A 118 3.63 27.43 -1.01
N THR A 119 3.72 28.22 0.07
CA THR A 119 3.12 27.86 1.38
C THR A 119 1.61 27.71 1.27
N PHE A 120 0.94 28.64 0.58
CA PHE A 120 -0.49 28.56 0.33
C PHE A 120 -0.87 27.33 -0.51
N ALA A 121 -0.10 27.03 -1.56
CA ALA A 121 -0.32 25.88 -2.41
C ALA A 121 -0.16 24.57 -1.63
N ILE A 122 0.88 24.45 -0.78
CA ILE A 122 1.07 23.27 0.08
C ILE A 122 -0.11 23.12 1.04
N TYR A 123 -0.55 24.19 1.68
CA TYR A 123 -1.70 24.18 2.58
C TYR A 123 -3.00 23.78 1.86
N ALA A 124 -3.24 24.33 0.66
CA ALA A 124 -4.42 23.98 -0.14
C ALA A 124 -4.40 22.50 -0.57
N ILE A 125 -3.26 22.00 -1.04
CA ILE A 125 -3.07 20.60 -1.41
C ILE A 125 -3.32 19.70 -0.17
N TYR A 126 -2.70 20.01 0.96
CA TYR A 126 -2.91 19.29 2.21
C TYR A 126 -4.39 19.22 2.58
N LYS A 127 -5.08 20.38 2.57
CA LYS A 127 -6.51 20.45 2.89
C LYS A 127 -7.39 19.63 1.94
N ILE A 128 -7.11 19.68 0.63
CA ILE A 128 -7.84 18.91 -0.40
C ILE A 128 -7.64 17.40 -0.17
N PHE A 129 -6.40 16.96 0.03
CA PHE A 129 -6.09 15.53 0.21
C PHE A 129 -6.49 14.96 1.57
N THR A 130 -6.63 15.84 2.59
CA THR A 130 -7.11 15.42 3.92
C THR A 130 -8.65 15.43 3.97
N HIS A 131 -9.32 16.07 3.00
CA HIS A 131 -10.77 16.11 2.97
C HIS A 131 -11.34 14.70 2.71
N VAL A 132 -12.07 14.13 3.67
CA VAL A 132 -12.54 12.73 3.68
C VAL A 132 -13.24 12.33 2.38
N LYS A 133 -14.11 13.20 1.83
CA LYS A 133 -14.88 12.93 0.60
C LYS A 133 -14.01 12.80 -0.65
N PHE A 134 -12.93 13.57 -0.76
CA PHE A 134 -12.00 13.48 -1.89
C PHE A 134 -11.09 12.25 -1.75
N ALA A 135 -10.61 12.02 -0.54
CA ALA A 135 -9.75 10.88 -0.23
C ALA A 135 -10.47 9.54 -0.47
N THR A 136 -11.75 9.41 -0.12
CA THR A 136 -12.55 8.19 -0.39
C THR A 136 -12.80 7.99 -1.88
N ARG A 137 -13.24 9.03 -2.61
CA ARG A 137 -13.47 8.92 -4.07
C ARG A 137 -12.21 8.52 -4.83
N LEU A 138 -11.08 9.13 -4.50
CA LEU A 138 -9.80 8.77 -5.11
C LEU A 138 -9.40 7.34 -4.78
N THR A 139 -9.61 6.92 -3.53
CA THR A 139 -9.34 5.55 -3.08
C THR A 139 -10.19 4.54 -3.81
N ASP A 140 -11.50 4.79 -3.94
CA ASP A 140 -12.44 3.88 -4.60
C ASP A 140 -12.14 3.77 -6.10
N PHE A 141 -11.83 4.89 -6.76
CA PHE A 141 -11.41 4.90 -8.16
C PHE A 141 -10.12 4.11 -8.38
N LEU A 142 -9.11 4.31 -7.53
CA LEU A 142 -7.83 3.61 -7.62
C LEU A 142 -7.98 2.12 -7.30
N LYS A 143 -8.75 1.75 -6.25
CA LYS A 143 -9.06 0.35 -5.92
C LYS A 143 -9.74 -0.36 -7.09
N ALA A 144 -10.78 0.24 -7.66
CA ALA A 144 -11.47 -0.32 -8.81
C ALA A 144 -10.54 -0.56 -10.01
N HIS A 145 -9.61 0.37 -10.24
CA HIS A 145 -8.66 0.26 -11.35
C HIS A 145 -7.54 -0.76 -11.09
N MET A 146 -7.04 -0.84 -9.85
CA MET A 146 -5.99 -1.79 -9.44
C MET A 146 -6.51 -3.23 -9.39
N VAL A 147 -7.71 -3.45 -8.88
CA VAL A 147 -8.37 -4.77 -8.85
C VAL A 147 -8.65 -5.26 -10.28
N LYS A 148 -9.13 -4.38 -11.16
CA LYS A 148 -9.41 -4.73 -12.58
C LYS A 148 -8.15 -5.13 -13.36
N LYS A 149 -6.96 -4.64 -12.96
CA LYS A 149 -5.67 -4.95 -13.61
C LYS A 149 -4.91 -6.10 -12.96
N GLU A 150 -5.48 -6.80 -11.98
CA GLU A 150 -4.79 -7.85 -11.20
C GLU A 150 -3.40 -7.43 -10.65
N VAL A 151 -3.18 -6.12 -10.45
CA VAL A 151 -1.88 -5.58 -10.00
C VAL A 151 -1.53 -6.10 -8.61
N VAL A 152 -2.55 -6.38 -7.79
CA VAL A 152 -2.39 -7.07 -6.51
C VAL A 152 -3.38 -8.23 -6.50
N LYS A 153 -2.87 -9.46 -6.57
CA LYS A 153 -3.70 -10.65 -6.33
C LYS A 153 -4.19 -10.60 -4.90
N HIS A 154 -5.50 -10.75 -4.69
CA HIS A 154 -6.06 -11.02 -3.38
C HIS A 154 -5.34 -12.26 -2.82
N VAL A 155 -4.48 -12.06 -1.83
CA VAL A 155 -3.75 -13.16 -1.22
C VAL A 155 -4.69 -13.82 -0.23
N SER A 156 -5.36 -14.88 -0.67
CA SER A 156 -6.06 -15.80 0.23
C SER A 156 -5.10 -16.56 1.16
N PHE A 157 -3.81 -16.22 1.10
CA PHE A 157 -2.74 -16.88 1.82
C PHE A 157 -1.85 -15.86 2.53
N GLU A 158 -1.94 -15.79 3.84
CA GLU A 158 -1.14 -14.92 4.71
C GLU A 158 -0.17 -15.79 5.52
N GLU A 159 1.14 -15.55 5.34
CA GLU A 159 2.18 -16.21 6.14
C GLU A 159 2.27 -15.51 7.50
N LEU A 160 1.79 -16.17 8.55
CA LEU A 160 1.74 -15.61 9.91
C LEU A 160 3.06 -15.78 10.65
N LEU A 161 3.78 -16.88 10.37
CA LEU A 161 5.01 -17.26 11.06
C LEU A 161 5.84 -18.17 10.17
N ILE A 162 7.12 -17.86 10.00
CA ILE A 162 8.06 -18.69 9.24
C ILE A 162 9.04 -19.31 10.23
N ALA A 163 9.05 -20.65 10.29
CA ALA A 163 10.02 -21.43 11.05
C ALA A 163 11.14 -21.93 10.13
N THR A 164 12.23 -22.43 10.74
CA THR A 164 13.38 -22.98 10.02
C THR A 164 12.95 -24.17 9.14
N GLY A 165 13.53 -24.34 7.95
CA GLY A 165 13.24 -25.45 7.04
C GLY A 165 11.99 -25.31 6.17
N GLY A 166 11.43 -24.10 6.04
CA GLY A 166 10.26 -23.82 5.20
C GLY A 166 8.92 -24.22 5.80
N TYR A 167 8.91 -24.53 7.11
CA TYR A 167 7.69 -24.69 7.89
C TYR A 167 7.19 -23.34 8.38
N GLY A 168 5.89 -23.22 8.58
CA GLY A 168 5.30 -21.99 9.10
C GLY A 168 3.81 -22.13 9.35
N ALA A 169 3.27 -21.13 10.04
CA ALA A 169 1.84 -20.95 10.17
C ALA A 169 1.35 -20.00 9.08
N SER A 170 0.23 -20.35 8.45
CA SER A 170 -0.40 -19.50 7.45
C SER A 170 -1.90 -19.49 7.61
N SER A 171 -2.50 -18.37 7.27
CA SER A 171 -3.95 -18.17 7.24
C SER A 171 -4.42 -18.21 5.78
N ILE A 172 -5.48 -18.98 5.51
CA ILE A 172 -6.01 -19.19 4.16
C ILE A 172 -7.53 -19.09 4.21
N GLU A 173 -8.08 -18.26 3.34
CA GLU A 173 -9.52 -18.16 3.13
C GLU A 173 -9.97 -19.13 2.05
N ILE A 174 -10.99 -19.92 2.35
CA ILE A 174 -11.53 -20.96 1.45
C ILE A 174 -12.43 -20.32 0.40
N SER A 175 -11.94 -20.34 -0.83
CA SER A 175 -12.68 -19.86 -2.01
C SER A 175 -13.50 -20.99 -2.67
N LYS A 176 -14.36 -20.61 -3.63
CA LYS A 176 -15.19 -21.56 -4.40
C LYS A 176 -14.38 -22.64 -5.13
N ASP A 177 -13.17 -22.32 -5.52
CA ASP A 177 -12.29 -23.20 -6.30
C ASP A 177 -11.36 -24.02 -5.41
N SER A 178 -11.45 -23.89 -4.09
CA SER A 178 -10.58 -24.62 -3.16
C SER A 178 -10.82 -26.12 -3.23
N PRO A 179 -9.77 -26.97 -3.40
CA PRO A 179 -9.90 -28.41 -3.51
C PRO A 179 -10.38 -29.10 -2.22
N VAL A 180 -10.40 -28.38 -1.10
CA VAL A 180 -10.87 -28.87 0.20
C VAL A 180 -12.26 -28.38 0.56
N LEU A 181 -12.90 -27.58 -0.30
CA LEU A 181 -14.25 -27.08 -0.08
C LEU A 181 -15.25 -28.23 0.09
N ASN A 182 -16.13 -28.11 1.09
CA ASN A 182 -17.17 -29.06 1.45
C ASN A 182 -16.68 -30.44 1.94
N LYS A 183 -15.37 -30.64 2.12
CA LYS A 183 -14.79 -31.85 2.70
C LYS A 183 -14.63 -31.71 4.21
N VAL A 184 -14.66 -32.83 4.94
CA VAL A 184 -14.22 -32.84 6.33
C VAL A 184 -12.69 -32.84 6.39
N ILE A 185 -12.12 -32.33 7.48
CA ILE A 185 -10.66 -32.21 7.63
C ILE A 185 -9.95 -33.55 7.40
N PHE A 186 -10.53 -34.67 7.84
CA PHE A 186 -9.99 -36.00 7.61
C PHE A 186 -9.92 -36.37 6.12
N GLU A 187 -11.01 -36.13 5.37
CA GLU A 187 -11.09 -36.42 3.93
C GLU A 187 -10.21 -35.51 3.09
N SER A 188 -9.83 -34.32 3.61
CA SER A 188 -8.94 -33.41 2.92
C SER A 188 -7.50 -33.91 2.83
N LYS A 189 -7.14 -34.95 3.60
CA LYS A 189 -5.80 -35.55 3.65
C LYS A 189 -4.65 -34.60 3.91
N LEU A 190 -4.93 -33.49 4.56
CA LEU A 190 -3.93 -32.43 4.82
C LEU A 190 -2.77 -32.95 5.67
N LYS A 191 -3.04 -33.85 6.64
CA LYS A 191 -2.00 -34.46 7.47
C LYS A 191 -0.99 -35.30 6.69
N GLU A 192 -1.41 -35.98 5.62
CA GLU A 192 -0.52 -36.72 4.74
C GLU A 192 0.51 -35.85 4.01
N HIS A 193 0.26 -34.51 4.00
CA HIS A 193 1.11 -33.53 3.37
C HIS A 193 1.81 -32.60 4.37
N ASP A 194 1.97 -33.03 5.62
CA ASP A 194 2.57 -32.22 6.70
C ASP A 194 1.81 -30.92 6.97
N ILE A 195 0.48 -30.93 6.86
CA ILE A 195 -0.37 -29.77 7.13
C ILE A 195 -1.31 -30.08 8.28
N THR A 196 -1.22 -29.28 9.34
CA THR A 196 -2.12 -29.36 10.49
C THR A 196 -3.01 -28.11 10.52
N VAL A 197 -4.33 -28.29 10.58
CA VAL A 197 -5.28 -27.17 10.79
C VAL A 197 -5.33 -26.89 12.28
N LEU A 198 -4.91 -25.68 12.67
CA LEU A 198 -4.89 -25.23 14.06
C LEU A 198 -6.21 -24.58 14.47
N VAL A 199 -6.80 -23.78 13.55
CA VAL A 199 -7.98 -22.98 13.81
C VAL A 199 -8.84 -22.91 12.55
N VAL A 200 -10.15 -22.90 12.74
CA VAL A 200 -11.13 -22.51 11.72
C VAL A 200 -11.88 -21.30 12.22
N GLU A 201 -11.80 -20.19 11.50
CA GLU A 201 -12.60 -19.00 11.75
C GLU A 201 -13.77 -18.99 10.76
N ARG A 202 -14.99 -18.92 11.29
CA ARG A 202 -16.25 -18.93 10.54
C ARG A 202 -17.17 -17.88 11.09
N ASP A 203 -17.66 -16.95 10.27
CA ASP A 203 -18.64 -15.91 10.64
C ASP A 203 -18.24 -15.15 11.93
N GLY A 204 -16.94 -14.88 12.10
CA GLY A 204 -16.39 -14.19 13.28
C GLY A 204 -16.23 -15.08 14.52
N GLN A 205 -16.58 -16.36 14.44
CA GLN A 205 -16.36 -17.32 15.51
C GLN A 205 -15.09 -18.13 15.26
N THR A 206 -14.28 -18.31 16.31
CA THR A 206 -13.03 -19.07 16.27
C THR A 206 -13.24 -20.46 16.83
N ILE A 207 -12.95 -21.48 16.03
CA ILE A 207 -12.98 -22.90 16.41
C ILE A 207 -11.52 -23.39 16.54
N PRO A 208 -10.94 -23.39 17.74
CA PRO A 208 -9.58 -23.86 17.95
C PRO A 208 -9.54 -25.39 17.95
N ASN A 209 -8.45 -25.96 17.45
CA ASN A 209 -8.22 -27.41 17.36
C ASN A 209 -9.43 -28.15 16.78
N PRO A 210 -9.86 -27.81 15.54
CA PRO A 210 -11.07 -28.42 14.98
C PRO A 210 -10.93 -29.94 14.89
N SER A 211 -12.04 -30.65 15.14
CA SER A 211 -12.07 -32.10 15.05
C SER A 211 -11.85 -32.57 13.61
N SER A 212 -11.38 -33.84 13.44
CA SER A 212 -11.20 -34.43 12.12
C SER A 212 -12.50 -34.49 11.28
N HIS A 213 -13.66 -34.40 11.92
CA HIS A 213 -14.98 -34.39 11.29
C HIS A 213 -15.51 -32.97 11.02
N THR A 214 -14.77 -31.94 11.38
CA THR A 214 -15.15 -30.57 11.07
C THR A 214 -15.17 -30.35 9.55
N LYS A 215 -16.31 -29.96 9.01
CA LYS A 215 -16.50 -29.67 7.58
C LYS A 215 -15.97 -28.28 7.26
N ILE A 216 -15.19 -28.18 6.18
CA ILE A 216 -14.65 -26.93 5.65
C ILE A 216 -15.68 -26.31 4.71
N LEU A 217 -16.09 -25.08 4.97
CA LEU A 217 -17.10 -24.35 4.22
C LEU A 217 -16.50 -23.17 3.45
N LEU A 218 -17.27 -22.65 2.51
CA LEU A 218 -16.92 -21.43 1.77
C LEU A 218 -16.84 -20.24 2.72
N GLY A 219 -15.78 -19.44 2.59
CA GLY A 219 -15.53 -18.29 3.46
C GLY A 219 -14.87 -18.62 4.80
N ASP A 220 -14.67 -19.91 5.12
CA ASP A 220 -13.87 -20.28 6.29
C ASP A 220 -12.44 -19.78 6.14
N LYS A 221 -11.88 -19.22 7.21
CA LYS A 221 -10.48 -18.86 7.28
C LYS A 221 -9.75 -19.93 8.11
N LEU A 222 -8.89 -20.71 7.44
CA LEU A 222 -8.13 -21.77 8.07
C LEU A 222 -6.74 -21.27 8.48
N ILE A 223 -6.39 -21.42 9.75
CA ILE A 223 -5.03 -21.21 10.23
C ILE A 223 -4.36 -22.60 10.28
N CYS A 224 -3.37 -22.78 9.40
CA CYS A 224 -2.67 -24.07 9.24
C CYS A 224 -1.20 -23.91 9.58
N PHE A 225 -0.61 -24.97 10.16
CA PHE A 225 0.84 -25.12 10.33
C PHE A 225 1.36 -26.27 9.47
N GLY A 226 2.48 -26.05 8.79
CA GLY A 226 3.10 -27.08 7.94
C GLY A 226 4.15 -26.49 6.99
N LYS A 227 4.59 -27.28 6.01
CA LYS A 227 5.45 -26.76 4.92
C LYS A 227 4.65 -25.76 4.09
N LEU A 228 5.09 -24.51 4.06
CA LEU A 228 4.40 -23.42 3.37
C LEU A 228 4.14 -23.72 1.88
N LYS A 229 5.08 -24.41 1.23
CA LYS A 229 4.92 -24.89 -0.16
C LYS A 229 3.75 -25.86 -0.31
N ASN A 230 3.60 -26.81 0.63
CA ASN A 230 2.53 -27.80 0.62
C ASN A 230 1.18 -27.15 0.90
N ILE A 231 1.13 -26.25 1.90
CA ILE A 231 -0.07 -25.50 2.24
C ILE A 231 -0.57 -24.72 1.02
N ARG A 232 0.33 -23.98 0.35
CA ARG A 232 -0.01 -23.22 -0.86
C ARG A 232 -0.53 -24.11 -1.98
N ASN A 233 0.12 -25.25 -2.25
CA ASN A 233 -0.25 -26.13 -3.36
C ASN A 233 -1.55 -26.90 -3.13
N ARG A 234 -1.92 -27.14 -1.86
CA ARG A 234 -3.08 -27.99 -1.51
C ARG A 234 -4.33 -27.20 -1.15
N LEU A 235 -4.18 -26.00 -0.66
CA LEU A 235 -5.30 -25.16 -0.18
C LEU A 235 -5.59 -23.98 -1.11
N CYS A 236 -4.55 -23.44 -1.78
CA CYS A 236 -4.73 -22.35 -2.73
C CYS A 236 -4.81 -22.90 -4.14
N VAL A 237 -5.77 -22.44 -4.92
CA VAL A 237 -5.79 -22.64 -6.37
C VAL A 237 -4.71 -21.75 -6.97
N ILE A 238 -3.64 -22.37 -7.47
CA ILE A 238 -2.66 -21.65 -8.29
C ILE A 238 -3.28 -21.59 -9.69
N PRO A 239 -3.73 -20.43 -10.17
CA PRO A 239 -4.12 -20.35 -11.56
C PRO A 239 -2.90 -20.67 -12.42
N LYS A 240 -3.09 -21.61 -13.35
CA LYS A 240 -2.10 -21.95 -14.39
C LYS A 240 -1.82 -20.76 -15.29
#